data_6a786922cf081ac7864599a69c89c5b8
#
_entry.id   6a786922cf081ac7864599a69c89c5b8
#
_cell.length_a   1.000
_cell.length_b   1.000
_cell.length_c   1.000
_cell.angle_alpha   90.00
_cell.angle_beta   90.00
_cell.angle_gamma   90.00
#
_symmetry.space_group_name_H-M   'P 1'
#
loop_
_entity.id
_entity.type
_entity.pdbx_description
1 polymer ?
#
loop_
_entity_poly.entity_id
_entity_poly.type
_entity_poly.pdbx_seq_one_letter_code
_entity_poly.pdbx_strand_id
1 'polypeptide(L)'
;LRGRNHPSIILWSIGNEIKEQWFPGSTNGGEIARELAATVKKYDTTRFTTSAFNFVRDADKKGMTAAVYVVGFNYTIDAYDEIRQKHPDWFYLASETTSQFDSRGVYHFTLDTIVKTFPDCQASAFDDAGGGTTHEEAWLAVKNRPWMSGLYIWTGFDYMGEPAPYEKLAVSSYFGIFDLCGFPKDSYYFYKSQWTSEPMVHLLPHWNWKEGQQIDVLAYTNCDEVKLYLNGQFLETKKLA
;
A
#
# COMPACT_ATOMS: atom_id res chain seq x y z
N LEU A 1 18.52 14.49 -15.71
CA LEU A 1 19.06 15.86 -15.64
C LEU A 1 18.03 16.87 -15.15
N ARG A 2 16.80 16.88 -15.71
CA ARG A 2 15.75 17.86 -15.40
C ARG A 2 15.45 17.96 -13.89
N GLY A 3 15.30 16.84 -13.20
CA GLY A 3 14.89 16.79 -11.80
C GLY A 3 16.02 16.87 -10.77
N ARG A 4 17.29 16.80 -11.17
CA ARG A 4 18.40 16.57 -10.23
C ARG A 4 18.59 17.67 -9.18
N ASN A 5 18.13 18.89 -9.45
CA ASN A 5 18.25 20.02 -8.54
C ASN A 5 17.00 20.22 -7.65
N HIS A 6 16.00 19.34 -7.74
CA HIS A 6 14.81 19.40 -6.90
C HIS A 6 15.10 18.77 -5.53
N PRO A 7 15.00 19.53 -4.42
CA PRO A 7 15.31 19.01 -3.08
C PRO A 7 14.30 17.96 -2.58
N SER A 8 13.09 17.95 -3.12
CA SER A 8 12.06 16.96 -2.79
C SER A 8 12.30 15.56 -3.36
N ILE A 9 13.22 15.41 -4.33
CA ILE A 9 13.61 14.10 -4.84
C ILE A 9 14.64 13.50 -3.91
N ILE A 10 14.31 12.39 -3.25
CA ILE A 10 15.17 11.73 -2.26
C ILE A 10 15.84 10.47 -2.80
N LEU A 11 15.21 9.80 -3.76
CA LEU A 11 15.69 8.56 -4.39
C LEU A 11 15.43 8.59 -5.89
N TRP A 12 16.28 7.88 -6.65
CA TRP A 12 16.08 7.62 -8.07
C TRP A 12 15.67 6.17 -8.29
N SER A 13 14.43 5.92 -8.73
CA SER A 13 14.02 4.59 -9.14
C SER A 13 14.50 4.31 -10.56
N ILE A 14 15.10 3.11 -10.74
CA ILE A 14 15.57 2.63 -12.05
C ILE A 14 14.61 1.60 -12.68
N GLY A 15 13.58 1.19 -11.96
CA GLY A 15 12.58 0.25 -12.49
C GLY A 15 11.49 -0.06 -11.48
N ASN A 16 10.32 -0.42 -12.00
CA ASN A 16 9.18 -0.92 -11.25
C ASN A 16 8.65 -2.19 -11.90
N GLU A 17 8.62 -3.30 -11.16
CA GLU A 17 8.04 -4.59 -11.57
C GLU A 17 8.45 -5.08 -12.96
N ILE A 18 9.69 -4.83 -13.34
CA ILE A 18 10.20 -5.17 -14.65
C ILE A 18 10.25 -6.68 -14.86
N LYS A 19 9.96 -7.14 -16.10
CA LYS A 19 9.82 -8.57 -16.44
C LYS A 19 11.09 -9.38 -16.23
N GLU A 20 12.25 -8.75 -16.27
CA GLU A 20 13.55 -9.37 -16.06
C GLU A 20 13.68 -10.08 -14.72
N GLN A 21 12.86 -9.71 -13.72
CA GLN A 21 12.81 -10.38 -12.42
C GLN A 21 12.48 -11.88 -12.57
N TRP A 22 11.41 -12.18 -13.29
CA TRP A 22 10.79 -13.51 -13.32
C TRP A 22 10.77 -14.18 -14.69
N PHE A 23 10.93 -13.44 -15.78
CA PHE A 23 10.83 -13.99 -17.11
C PHE A 23 11.97 -15.01 -17.37
N PRO A 24 11.67 -16.28 -17.72
CA PRO A 24 12.68 -17.31 -17.82
C PRO A 24 13.76 -17.06 -18.88
N GLY A 25 13.43 -16.36 -19.96
CA GLY A 25 14.36 -15.98 -21.03
C GLY A 25 15.26 -14.79 -20.71
N SER A 26 15.03 -14.10 -19.62
CA SER A 26 15.83 -12.93 -19.21
C SER A 26 16.96 -13.36 -18.28
N THR A 27 18.19 -13.35 -18.80
CA THR A 27 19.39 -13.73 -18.04
C THR A 27 20.24 -12.54 -17.62
N ASN A 28 19.97 -11.36 -18.17
CA ASN A 28 20.81 -10.16 -18.01
C ASN A 28 20.19 -9.05 -17.13
N GLY A 29 19.13 -9.35 -16.37
CA GLY A 29 18.45 -8.35 -15.54
C GLY A 29 19.37 -7.62 -14.56
N GLY A 30 20.29 -8.33 -13.91
CA GLY A 30 21.29 -7.73 -13.03
C GLY A 30 22.30 -6.84 -13.74
N GLU A 31 22.66 -7.15 -14.98
CA GLU A 31 23.54 -6.30 -15.80
C GLU A 31 22.85 -5.01 -16.18
N ILE A 32 21.64 -5.10 -16.73
CA ILE A 32 20.82 -3.93 -17.07
C ILE A 32 20.61 -3.03 -15.83
N ALA A 33 20.28 -3.60 -14.70
CA ALA A 33 20.08 -2.84 -13.46
C ALA A 33 21.36 -2.09 -13.04
N ARG A 34 22.53 -2.73 -13.14
CA ARG A 34 23.82 -2.07 -12.87
C ARG A 34 24.13 -0.94 -13.84
N GLU A 35 23.86 -1.12 -15.12
CA GLU A 35 24.05 -0.07 -16.13
C GLU A 35 23.14 1.13 -15.87
N LEU A 36 21.88 0.91 -15.53
CA LEU A 36 20.92 1.96 -15.18
C LEU A 36 21.35 2.72 -13.92
N ALA A 37 21.73 1.99 -12.87
CA ALA A 37 22.22 2.59 -11.63
C ALA A 37 23.53 3.41 -11.86
N ALA A 38 24.45 2.90 -12.66
CA ALA A 38 25.66 3.61 -13.03
C ALA A 38 25.34 4.87 -13.86
N THR A 39 24.37 4.80 -14.74
CA THR A 39 23.90 5.94 -15.52
C THR A 39 23.32 7.03 -14.61
N VAL A 40 22.52 6.68 -13.62
CA VAL A 40 22.03 7.63 -12.62
C VAL A 40 23.20 8.29 -11.89
N LYS A 41 24.14 7.48 -11.37
CA LYS A 41 25.32 7.99 -10.65
C LYS A 41 26.22 8.91 -11.47
N LYS A 42 26.28 8.72 -12.78
CA LYS A 42 27.00 9.64 -13.68
C LYS A 42 26.46 11.07 -13.64
N TYR A 43 25.17 11.23 -13.39
CA TYR A 43 24.49 12.53 -13.41
C TYR A 43 24.15 13.06 -12.02
N ASP A 44 23.98 12.18 -11.02
CA ASP A 44 23.70 12.57 -9.64
C ASP A 44 24.38 11.58 -8.68
N THR A 45 25.41 12.06 -8.01
CA THR A 45 26.18 11.29 -7.00
C THR A 45 25.65 11.49 -5.58
N THR A 46 24.66 12.36 -5.38
CA THR A 46 24.19 12.77 -4.06
C THR A 46 23.02 11.93 -3.56
N ARG A 47 22.28 11.28 -4.45
CA ARG A 47 21.09 10.47 -4.11
C ARG A 47 21.31 9.01 -4.42
N PHE A 48 20.61 8.17 -3.68
CA PHE A 48 20.66 6.74 -3.86
C PHE A 48 19.71 6.27 -4.97
N THR A 49 20.00 5.08 -5.50
CA THR A 49 19.13 4.39 -6.46
C THR A 49 18.28 3.34 -5.75
N THR A 50 17.08 3.14 -6.25
CA THR A 50 16.15 2.07 -5.85
C THR A 50 15.55 1.41 -7.09
N SER A 51 14.97 0.25 -6.90
CA SER A 51 14.07 -0.42 -7.84
C SER A 51 13.05 -1.20 -7.06
N ALA A 52 11.85 -1.31 -7.59
CA ALA A 52 10.71 -1.95 -6.94
C ALA A 52 10.51 -3.37 -7.49
N PHE A 53 10.45 -4.35 -6.60
CA PHE A 53 10.44 -5.77 -6.93
C PHE A 53 9.23 -6.49 -6.35
N ASN A 54 8.32 -6.97 -7.21
CA ASN A 54 7.21 -7.85 -6.83
C ASN A 54 7.59 -9.36 -6.91
N PHE A 55 8.76 -9.68 -7.48
CA PHE A 55 9.39 -11.00 -7.47
C PHE A 55 10.80 -10.88 -6.88
N VAL A 56 10.90 -10.34 -5.68
CA VAL A 56 12.18 -9.97 -5.05
C VAL A 56 13.15 -11.15 -4.91
N ARG A 57 12.64 -12.36 -4.62
CA ARG A 57 13.47 -13.57 -4.50
C ARG A 57 14.15 -13.94 -5.82
N ASP A 58 13.46 -13.78 -6.93
CA ASP A 58 14.02 -14.06 -8.26
C ASP A 58 14.89 -12.91 -8.75
N ALA A 59 14.51 -11.68 -8.46
CA ALA A 59 15.37 -10.52 -8.71
C ALA A 59 16.71 -10.63 -7.97
N ASP A 60 16.68 -11.12 -6.73
CA ASP A 60 17.88 -11.34 -5.92
C ASP A 60 18.79 -12.42 -6.53
N LYS A 61 18.25 -13.57 -6.92
CA LYS A 61 18.99 -14.63 -7.62
C LYS A 61 19.68 -14.14 -8.91
N LYS A 62 19.04 -13.18 -9.60
CA LYS A 62 19.56 -12.57 -10.84
C LYS A 62 20.48 -11.38 -10.61
N GLY A 63 20.77 -11.02 -9.34
CA GLY A 63 21.64 -9.92 -8.96
C GLY A 63 21.09 -8.53 -9.26
N MET A 64 19.78 -8.40 -9.43
CA MET A 64 19.13 -7.12 -9.68
C MET A 64 19.02 -6.28 -8.39
N THR A 65 18.72 -6.93 -7.27
CA THR A 65 18.66 -6.28 -5.94
C THR A 65 20.01 -5.69 -5.53
N ALA A 66 21.12 -6.40 -5.86
CA ALA A 66 22.47 -5.94 -5.59
C ALA A 66 22.92 -4.74 -6.45
N ALA A 67 22.15 -4.38 -7.48
CA ALA A 67 22.46 -3.26 -8.36
C ALA A 67 21.98 -1.91 -7.81
N VAL A 68 21.10 -1.91 -6.81
CA VAL A 68 20.52 -0.72 -6.22
C VAL A 68 21.00 -0.52 -4.78
N TYR A 69 20.94 0.69 -4.27
CA TYR A 69 21.32 1.00 -2.90
C TYR A 69 20.19 0.72 -1.91
N VAL A 70 18.95 0.98 -2.31
CA VAL A 70 17.76 0.70 -1.53
C VAL A 70 16.90 -0.31 -2.29
N VAL A 71 16.64 -1.46 -1.69
CA VAL A 71 15.76 -2.49 -2.27
C VAL A 71 14.31 -2.14 -1.97
N GLY A 72 13.51 -1.95 -3.02
CA GLY A 72 12.08 -1.73 -2.92
C GLY A 72 11.30 -3.03 -2.98
N PHE A 73 10.45 -3.29 -1.99
CA PHE A 73 9.52 -4.40 -2.01
C PHE A 73 8.15 -3.93 -2.51
N ASN A 74 7.64 -4.55 -3.56
CA ASN A 74 6.25 -4.43 -3.95
C ASN A 74 5.50 -5.66 -3.42
N TYR A 75 4.59 -5.45 -2.48
CA TYR A 75 3.68 -6.43 -1.85
C TYR A 75 4.36 -7.51 -0.99
N THR A 76 5.32 -8.21 -1.44
CA THR A 76 5.99 -9.43 -0.93
C THR A 76 6.40 -9.39 0.56
N ILE A 77 5.45 -9.15 1.46
CA ILE A 77 5.67 -9.08 2.93
C ILE A 77 6.32 -10.36 3.45
N ASP A 78 5.94 -11.49 2.90
CA ASP A 78 6.47 -12.81 3.23
C ASP A 78 7.96 -12.99 2.90
N ALA A 79 8.51 -12.12 2.07
CA ALA A 79 9.93 -12.12 1.71
C ALA A 79 10.78 -11.15 2.54
N TYR A 80 10.20 -10.24 3.30
CA TYR A 80 10.92 -9.17 3.99
C TYR A 80 12.04 -9.71 4.89
N ASP A 81 11.71 -10.59 5.81
CA ASP A 81 12.66 -11.11 6.79
C ASP A 81 13.70 -12.05 6.15
N GLU A 82 13.29 -12.85 5.15
CA GLU A 82 14.19 -13.72 4.40
C GLU A 82 15.29 -12.93 3.68
N ILE A 83 14.90 -11.90 2.92
CA ILE A 83 15.85 -11.06 2.18
C ILE A 83 16.73 -10.25 3.14
N ARG A 84 16.15 -9.73 4.22
CA ARG A 84 16.92 -9.04 5.28
C ARG A 84 17.94 -9.93 5.94
N GLN A 85 17.59 -11.17 6.26
CA GLN A 85 18.52 -12.14 6.86
C GLN A 85 19.68 -12.47 5.92
N LYS A 86 19.39 -12.59 4.63
CA LYS A 86 20.39 -12.88 3.59
C LYS A 86 21.33 -11.69 3.35
N HIS A 87 20.82 -10.47 3.44
CA HIS A 87 21.56 -9.23 3.19
C HIS A 87 21.39 -8.22 4.33
N PRO A 88 21.97 -8.47 5.51
CA PRO A 88 21.70 -7.68 6.72
C PRO A 88 22.15 -6.22 6.66
N ASP A 89 23.08 -5.87 5.77
CA ASP A 89 23.65 -4.53 5.66
C ASP A 89 22.97 -3.66 4.59
N TRP A 90 21.94 -4.19 3.90
CA TRP A 90 21.24 -3.45 2.86
C TRP A 90 20.13 -2.60 3.44
N PHE A 91 19.71 -1.59 2.65
CA PHE A 91 18.60 -0.71 2.97
C PHE A 91 17.34 -1.14 2.23
N TYR A 92 16.20 -1.00 2.89
CA TYR A 92 14.93 -1.53 2.42
C TYR A 92 13.81 -0.54 2.59
N LEU A 93 12.87 -0.54 1.66
CA LEU A 93 11.59 0.15 1.78
C LEU A 93 10.49 -0.69 1.12
N ALA A 94 9.26 -0.54 1.56
CA ALA A 94 8.10 -1.09 0.89
C ALA A 94 7.65 -0.07 -0.18
N SER A 95 8.09 -0.29 -1.41
CA SER A 95 7.94 0.67 -2.52
C SER A 95 6.54 0.72 -3.10
N GLU A 96 5.75 -0.33 -2.89
CA GLU A 96 4.34 -0.40 -3.25
C GLU A 96 3.65 -1.43 -2.35
N THR A 97 2.59 -1.02 -1.69
CA THR A 97 1.90 -1.86 -0.71
C THR A 97 0.39 -1.80 -0.92
N THR A 98 -0.31 -2.73 -0.27
CA THR A 98 -1.75 -2.82 -0.20
C THR A 98 -2.41 -3.33 -1.48
N SER A 99 -2.76 -2.49 -2.44
CA SER A 99 -3.66 -2.82 -3.56
C SER A 99 -5.03 -3.33 -3.09
N GLN A 100 -5.48 -2.86 -1.94
CA GLN A 100 -6.81 -3.14 -1.43
C GLN A 100 -7.84 -2.31 -2.21
N PHE A 101 -8.91 -2.95 -2.63
CA PHE A 101 -10.04 -2.25 -3.24
C PHE A 101 -10.98 -1.74 -2.17
N ASP A 102 -11.37 -0.49 -2.28
CA ASP A 102 -12.27 0.17 -1.36
C ASP A 102 -13.10 1.22 -2.10
N SER A 103 -14.42 1.08 -2.07
CA SER A 103 -15.34 2.11 -2.54
C SER A 103 -15.86 2.89 -1.35
N ARG A 104 -15.66 4.20 -1.36
CA ARG A 104 -16.04 5.06 -0.24
C ARG A 104 -17.49 4.86 0.21
N GLY A 105 -17.69 4.49 1.47
CA GLY A 105 -19.01 4.31 2.08
C GLY A 105 -19.74 3.03 1.66
N VAL A 106 -19.04 2.07 1.07
CA VAL A 106 -19.60 0.75 0.74
C VAL A 106 -19.13 -0.25 1.79
N TYR A 107 -20.07 -0.92 2.44
CA TYR A 107 -19.82 -1.91 3.48
C TYR A 107 -20.70 -3.13 3.25
N HIS A 108 -20.08 -4.28 3.06
CA HIS A 108 -20.75 -5.57 2.94
C HIS A 108 -20.15 -6.53 3.96
N PHE A 109 -20.97 -7.39 4.53
CA PHE A 109 -20.55 -8.39 5.52
C PHE A 109 -20.67 -9.81 4.97
N THR A 110 -20.71 -9.96 3.66
CA THR A 110 -20.76 -11.22 2.95
C THR A 110 -19.47 -11.46 2.19
N LEU A 111 -19.11 -12.72 2.00
CA LEU A 111 -17.82 -13.13 1.44
C LEU A 111 -17.52 -12.63 0.01
N ASP A 112 -18.54 -12.27 -0.76
CA ASP A 112 -18.37 -11.72 -2.12
C ASP A 112 -18.55 -10.21 -2.09
N THR A 113 -17.50 -9.52 -1.70
CA THR A 113 -17.53 -8.10 -1.39
C THR A 113 -17.14 -7.22 -2.57
N ILE A 114 -16.59 -7.79 -3.65
CA ILE A 114 -16.30 -7.08 -4.89
C ILE A 114 -17.40 -7.34 -5.91
N VAL A 115 -18.15 -6.30 -6.25
CA VAL A 115 -19.07 -6.29 -7.40
C VAL A 115 -18.30 -5.87 -8.63
N LYS A 116 -18.01 -6.82 -9.51
CA LYS A 116 -17.17 -6.60 -10.71
C LYS A 116 -17.92 -6.13 -11.94
N THR A 117 -19.24 -6.31 -11.94
CA THR A 117 -20.08 -6.01 -13.09
C THR A 117 -20.47 -4.54 -13.17
N PHE A 118 -20.36 -3.97 -14.37
CA PHE A 118 -20.86 -2.63 -14.64
C PHE A 118 -22.43 -2.63 -14.62
N PRO A 119 -23.10 -1.56 -14.08
CA PRO A 119 -22.54 -0.31 -13.56
C PRO A 119 -22.13 -0.34 -12.07
N ASP A 120 -22.35 -1.44 -11.36
CA ASP A 120 -22.27 -1.53 -9.90
C ASP A 120 -20.86 -1.91 -9.39
N CYS A 121 -19.82 -1.57 -10.18
CA CYS A 121 -18.44 -1.84 -9.80
C CYS A 121 -18.09 -1.17 -8.46
N GLN A 122 -17.97 -1.98 -7.42
CA GLN A 122 -17.67 -1.52 -6.06
C GLN A 122 -17.02 -2.63 -5.21
N ALA A 123 -16.35 -2.23 -4.17
CA ALA A 123 -15.75 -3.13 -3.19
C ALA A 123 -16.04 -2.62 -1.77
N SER A 124 -16.20 -3.53 -0.81
CA SER A 124 -16.42 -3.18 0.58
C SER A 124 -15.13 -2.69 1.24
N ALA A 125 -15.25 -1.74 2.15
CA ALA A 125 -14.13 -1.28 2.99
C ALA A 125 -13.61 -2.36 3.96
N PHE A 126 -14.36 -3.44 4.18
CA PHE A 126 -13.96 -4.58 5.00
C PHE A 126 -13.35 -5.72 4.20
N ASP A 127 -13.11 -5.51 2.92
CA ASP A 127 -12.61 -6.53 2.03
C ASP A 127 -11.09 -6.49 1.95
N ASP A 128 -10.47 -7.66 2.06
CA ASP A 128 -9.05 -7.88 1.78
C ASP A 128 -8.79 -8.27 0.32
N ALA A 129 -9.83 -8.27 -0.50
CA ALA A 129 -9.73 -8.68 -1.88
C ALA A 129 -8.91 -7.69 -2.72
N GLY A 130 -8.28 -8.18 -3.72
CA GLY A 130 -7.54 -7.37 -4.69
C GLY A 130 -6.16 -7.89 -5.03
N GLY A 131 -5.73 -8.99 -4.41
CA GLY A 131 -4.42 -9.60 -4.68
C GLY A 131 -3.24 -8.92 -3.98
N GLY A 132 -3.52 -8.00 -3.07
CA GLY A 132 -2.55 -7.37 -2.18
C GLY A 132 -2.75 -7.76 -0.72
N THR A 133 -2.52 -6.83 0.17
CA THR A 133 -2.75 -6.94 1.61
C THR A 133 -3.65 -5.81 2.07
N THR A 134 -4.27 -5.94 3.25
CA THR A 134 -4.97 -4.82 3.86
C THR A 134 -4.00 -3.69 4.22
N HIS A 135 -4.54 -2.50 4.39
CA HIS A 135 -3.75 -1.34 4.83
C HIS A 135 -3.12 -1.55 6.21
N GLU A 136 -3.85 -2.21 7.10
CA GLU A 136 -3.41 -2.57 8.45
C GLU A 136 -2.25 -3.56 8.42
N GLU A 137 -2.36 -4.64 7.64
CA GLU A 137 -1.30 -5.65 7.50
C GLU A 137 -0.03 -5.04 6.91
N ALA A 138 -0.15 -4.26 5.84
CA ALA A 138 0.98 -3.60 5.20
C ALA A 138 1.70 -2.65 6.16
N TRP A 139 0.95 -1.85 6.92
CA TRP A 139 1.53 -0.94 7.90
C TRP A 139 2.19 -1.68 9.05
N LEU A 140 1.53 -2.69 9.64
CA LEU A 140 2.09 -3.50 10.71
C LEU A 140 3.35 -4.26 10.28
N ALA A 141 3.38 -4.74 9.04
CA ALA A 141 4.57 -5.38 8.48
C ALA A 141 5.78 -4.46 8.48
N VAL A 142 5.60 -3.18 8.16
CA VAL A 142 6.68 -2.18 8.19
C VAL A 142 6.95 -1.67 9.61
N LYS A 143 5.92 -1.30 10.36
CA LYS A 143 6.01 -0.75 11.72
C LYS A 143 6.80 -1.67 12.67
N ASN A 144 6.59 -2.98 12.54
CA ASN A 144 7.23 -3.99 13.38
C ASN A 144 8.67 -4.35 12.95
N ARG A 145 9.21 -3.70 11.91
CA ARG A 145 10.55 -3.93 11.38
C ARG A 145 11.37 -2.65 11.36
N PRO A 146 12.12 -2.35 12.44
CA PRO A 146 12.87 -1.09 12.55
C PRO A 146 13.91 -0.85 11.46
N TRP A 147 14.26 -1.88 10.70
CA TRP A 147 15.18 -1.83 9.57
C TRP A 147 14.51 -1.44 8.24
N MET A 148 13.17 -1.39 8.19
CA MET A 148 12.42 -0.87 7.05
C MET A 148 12.37 0.66 7.12
N SER A 149 12.69 1.31 6.00
CA SER A 149 12.72 2.79 5.93
C SER A 149 11.34 3.42 5.84
N GLY A 150 10.31 2.64 5.56
CA GLY A 150 8.93 3.10 5.42
C GLY A 150 8.18 2.37 4.31
N LEU A 151 6.99 2.87 3.97
CA LEU A 151 6.16 2.33 2.90
C LEU A 151 5.57 3.42 2.01
N TYR A 152 5.25 3.03 0.77
CA TYR A 152 4.42 3.76 -0.17
C TYR A 152 3.16 2.95 -0.46
N ILE A 153 2.02 3.63 -0.44
CA ILE A 153 0.70 3.02 -0.61
C ILE A 153 0.38 2.98 -2.11
N TRP A 154 -0.10 1.86 -2.61
CA TRP A 154 -0.82 1.81 -3.86
C TRP A 154 -2.33 1.82 -3.59
N THR A 155 -3.01 3.00 -3.73
CA THR A 155 -2.43 4.27 -4.19
C THR A 155 -3.06 5.45 -3.44
N GLY A 156 -2.60 6.67 -3.68
CA GLY A 156 -3.14 7.87 -3.04
C GLY A 156 -4.57 8.18 -3.45
N PHE A 157 -4.89 8.10 -4.73
CA PHE A 157 -6.20 8.41 -5.28
C PHE A 157 -6.71 7.27 -6.16
N ASP A 158 -8.03 7.11 -6.21
CA ASP A 158 -8.66 6.35 -7.29
C ASP A 158 -8.28 6.96 -8.63
N TYR A 159 -8.20 6.16 -9.68
CA TYR A 159 -7.77 6.65 -10.98
C TYR A 159 -8.55 6.00 -12.12
N MET A 160 -8.62 6.73 -13.24
CA MET A 160 -9.25 6.27 -14.47
C MET A 160 -8.23 5.55 -15.35
N GLY A 161 -8.72 4.62 -16.17
CA GLY A 161 -7.96 3.99 -17.23
C GLY A 161 -7.56 2.55 -17.01
N GLU A 162 -7.31 2.10 -15.77
CA GLU A 162 -7.04 0.71 -15.42
C GLU A 162 -8.13 0.19 -14.48
N PRO A 163 -9.16 -0.46 -14.99
CA PRO A 163 -10.33 -0.80 -14.20
C PRO A 163 -10.20 -2.12 -13.40
N ALA A 164 -9.01 -2.68 -13.26
CA ALA A 164 -8.83 -3.90 -12.48
C ALA A 164 -9.36 -3.73 -11.04
N PRO A 165 -10.07 -4.71 -10.46
CA PRO A 165 -10.39 -6.05 -10.98
C PRO A 165 -11.71 -6.11 -11.75
N TYR A 166 -12.31 -4.97 -12.08
CA TYR A 166 -13.65 -4.85 -12.64
C TYR A 166 -13.69 -5.31 -14.09
N GLU A 167 -14.91 -5.63 -14.57
CA GLU A 167 -15.13 -6.13 -15.93
C GLU A 167 -15.03 -5.01 -16.98
N LYS A 168 -14.99 -5.44 -18.23
CA LYS A 168 -15.08 -4.54 -19.39
C LYS A 168 -16.26 -3.57 -19.25
N LEU A 169 -16.04 -2.32 -19.54
CA LEU A 169 -16.89 -1.13 -19.42
C LEU A 169 -16.67 -0.36 -18.10
N ALA A 170 -16.09 -0.92 -17.08
CA ALA A 170 -15.57 -0.13 -15.97
C ALA A 170 -14.41 0.76 -16.47
N VAL A 171 -14.33 1.97 -15.96
CA VAL A 171 -13.36 2.98 -16.42
C VAL A 171 -12.43 3.46 -15.30
N SER A 172 -12.63 2.98 -14.09
CA SER A 172 -11.89 3.39 -12.89
C SER A 172 -11.55 2.19 -12.02
N SER A 173 -10.44 2.25 -11.33
CA SER A 173 -10.10 1.37 -10.21
C SER A 173 -10.21 2.12 -8.89
N TYR A 174 -10.37 1.38 -7.78
CA TYR A 174 -10.67 1.91 -6.45
C TYR A 174 -9.62 1.54 -5.42
N PHE A 175 -8.34 1.61 -5.80
CA PHE A 175 -7.18 1.37 -4.92
C PHE A 175 -6.83 2.57 -4.03
N GLY A 176 -7.39 3.75 -4.33
CA GLY A 176 -7.03 4.99 -3.66
C GLY A 176 -7.48 5.03 -2.20
N ILE A 177 -6.70 5.69 -1.34
CA ILE A 177 -7.17 6.12 -0.01
C ILE A 177 -8.05 7.37 -0.07
N PHE A 178 -8.07 8.01 -1.24
CA PHE A 178 -9.04 9.06 -1.63
C PHE A 178 -9.81 8.60 -2.87
N ASP A 179 -11.07 8.96 -2.97
CA ASP A 179 -11.86 8.73 -4.17
C ASP A 179 -11.49 9.69 -5.32
N LEU A 180 -12.10 9.49 -6.51
CA LEU A 180 -11.87 10.34 -7.68
C LEU A 180 -12.19 11.82 -7.47
N CYS A 181 -13.04 12.14 -6.50
CA CYS A 181 -13.41 13.51 -6.15
C CYS A 181 -12.53 14.10 -5.05
N GLY A 182 -11.56 13.33 -4.52
CA GLY A 182 -10.67 13.75 -3.45
C GLY A 182 -11.26 13.61 -2.06
N PHE A 183 -12.37 12.89 -1.88
CA PHE A 183 -12.90 12.58 -0.56
C PHE A 183 -12.12 11.42 0.08
N PRO A 184 -11.73 11.53 1.37
CA PRO A 184 -11.03 10.48 2.07
C PRO A 184 -11.92 9.25 2.27
N LYS A 185 -11.33 8.07 2.14
CA LYS A 185 -11.92 6.78 2.51
C LYS A 185 -11.48 6.38 3.92
N ASP A 186 -11.98 5.25 4.43
CA ASP A 186 -11.64 4.79 5.78
C ASP A 186 -10.15 4.51 5.93
N SER A 187 -9.52 3.97 4.90
CA SER A 187 -8.08 3.72 4.84
C SER A 187 -7.23 4.99 5.02
N TYR A 188 -7.67 6.15 4.55
CA TYR A 188 -7.01 7.43 4.85
C TYR A 188 -7.00 7.71 6.36
N TYR A 189 -8.13 7.50 7.03
CA TYR A 189 -8.23 7.73 8.48
C TYR A 189 -7.43 6.72 9.28
N PHE A 190 -7.29 5.47 8.77
CA PHE A 190 -6.35 4.52 9.34
C PHE A 190 -4.92 5.10 9.34
N TYR A 191 -4.39 5.51 8.19
CA TYR A 191 -3.05 6.11 8.14
C TYR A 191 -2.93 7.41 8.93
N LYS A 192 -3.96 8.25 8.92
CA LYS A 192 -3.98 9.46 9.76
C LYS A 192 -3.83 9.10 11.24
N SER A 193 -4.50 8.04 11.72
CA SER A 193 -4.36 7.58 13.09
C SER A 193 -2.94 7.09 13.44
N GLN A 194 -2.19 6.60 12.44
CA GLN A 194 -0.84 6.07 12.65
C GLN A 194 0.26 7.13 12.48
N TRP A 195 0.03 8.15 11.66
CA TRP A 195 1.08 9.08 11.21
C TRP A 195 0.96 10.50 11.75
N THR A 196 -0.09 10.82 12.50
CA THR A 196 -0.26 12.15 13.08
C THR A 196 -0.34 12.08 14.61
N SER A 197 0.05 13.18 15.25
CA SER A 197 -0.07 13.35 16.71
C SER A 197 -1.30 14.17 17.12
N GLU A 198 -2.01 14.75 16.17
CA GLU A 198 -3.26 15.44 16.43
C GLU A 198 -4.33 14.43 16.84
N PRO A 199 -4.97 14.58 18.02
CA PRO A 199 -5.98 13.63 18.46
C PRO A 199 -7.11 13.47 17.44
N MET A 200 -7.41 12.23 17.09
CA MET A 200 -8.46 11.94 16.12
C MET A 200 -9.18 10.63 16.45
N VAL A 201 -10.42 10.54 16.03
CA VAL A 201 -11.20 9.32 15.97
C VAL A 201 -12.01 9.32 14.68
N HIS A 202 -12.03 8.19 13.99
CA HIS A 202 -12.88 7.93 12.84
C HIS A 202 -13.67 6.65 13.09
N LEU A 203 -14.97 6.74 12.97
CA LEU A 203 -15.91 5.65 13.24
C LEU A 203 -16.41 5.10 11.91
N LEU A 204 -16.37 3.80 11.77
CA LEU A 204 -16.92 3.07 10.61
C LEU A 204 -17.70 1.84 11.10
N PRO A 205 -18.67 1.33 10.31
CA PRO A 205 -19.19 1.85 9.05
C PRO A 205 -20.15 3.01 9.23
N HIS A 206 -20.80 3.44 8.13
CA HIS A 206 -21.95 4.36 8.20
C HIS A 206 -23.10 3.74 9.03
N TRP A 207 -24.14 4.54 9.33
CA TRP A 207 -25.26 4.11 10.19
C TRP A 207 -26.55 3.76 9.43
N ASN A 208 -26.50 3.49 8.12
CA ASN A 208 -27.66 3.17 7.29
C ASN A 208 -27.86 1.65 7.16
N TRP A 209 -28.35 1.03 8.23
CA TRP A 209 -28.55 -0.41 8.31
C TRP A 209 -30.04 -0.74 8.47
N LYS A 210 -30.41 -1.99 8.11
CA LYS A 210 -31.75 -2.50 8.38
C LYS A 210 -31.88 -2.91 9.83
N GLU A 211 -33.07 -2.73 10.39
CA GLU A 211 -33.36 -3.19 11.75
C GLU A 211 -33.09 -4.69 11.88
N GLY A 212 -32.44 -5.07 12.98
CA GLY A 212 -32.06 -6.47 13.26
C GLY A 212 -30.74 -6.93 12.66
N GLN A 213 -30.06 -6.12 11.85
CA GLN A 213 -28.70 -6.42 11.42
C GLN A 213 -27.71 -6.25 12.57
N GLN A 214 -26.83 -7.23 12.72
CA GLN A 214 -25.69 -7.14 13.64
C GLN A 214 -24.52 -6.50 12.88
N ILE A 215 -23.95 -5.46 13.42
CA ILE A 215 -22.92 -4.64 12.76
C ILE A 215 -21.72 -4.49 13.68
N ASP A 216 -20.54 -4.82 13.17
CA ASP A 216 -19.29 -4.51 13.84
C ASP A 216 -19.00 -3.00 13.66
N VAL A 217 -18.76 -2.32 14.77
CA VAL A 217 -18.37 -0.91 14.76
C VAL A 217 -16.90 -0.82 15.08
N LEU A 218 -16.14 -0.23 14.14
CA LEU A 218 -14.71 -0.05 14.25
C LEU A 218 -14.38 1.44 14.47
N ALA A 219 -13.26 1.68 15.13
CA ALA A 219 -12.75 3.05 15.31
C ALA A 219 -11.24 3.09 15.04
N TYR A 220 -10.82 3.92 14.09
CA TYR A 220 -9.42 4.29 13.93
C TYR A 220 -9.12 5.52 14.81
N THR A 221 -8.12 5.40 15.64
CA THR A 221 -7.75 6.47 16.59
C THR A 221 -6.26 6.45 16.92
N ASN A 222 -5.72 7.57 17.32
CA ASN A 222 -4.39 7.72 17.93
C ASN A 222 -4.49 8.11 19.42
N CYS A 223 -5.69 7.99 20.03
CA CYS A 223 -5.92 8.22 21.44
C CYS A 223 -5.85 6.92 22.24
N ASP A 224 -5.57 7.00 23.54
CA ASP A 224 -5.41 5.82 24.41
C ASP A 224 -6.71 5.03 24.60
N GLU A 225 -7.85 5.71 24.51
CA GLU A 225 -9.18 5.09 24.67
C GLU A 225 -10.24 5.75 23.79
N VAL A 226 -11.26 4.98 23.41
CA VAL A 226 -12.46 5.44 22.72
C VAL A 226 -13.69 5.08 23.54
N LYS A 227 -14.62 6.05 23.72
CA LYS A 227 -15.91 5.85 24.35
C LYS A 227 -17.03 5.91 23.31
N LEU A 228 -17.84 4.87 23.26
CA LEU A 228 -18.96 4.77 22.34
C LEU A 228 -20.27 5.18 23.04
N TYR A 229 -21.04 6.04 22.39
CA TYR A 229 -22.37 6.46 22.81
C TYR A 229 -23.37 6.26 21.68
N LEU A 230 -24.58 5.79 22.02
CA LEU A 230 -25.72 5.73 21.09
C LEU A 230 -26.82 6.62 21.60
N ASN A 231 -27.23 7.60 20.81
CA ASN A 231 -28.24 8.59 21.19
C ASN A 231 -27.99 9.26 22.57
N GLY A 232 -26.72 9.53 22.88
CA GLY A 232 -26.28 10.10 24.15
C GLY A 232 -26.17 9.12 25.32
N GLN A 233 -26.57 7.85 25.13
CA GLN A 233 -26.40 6.82 26.13
C GLN A 233 -25.01 6.15 25.95
N PHE A 234 -24.22 6.10 27.02
CA PHE A 234 -22.96 5.41 27.07
C PHE A 234 -23.15 3.90 26.87
N LEU A 235 -22.36 3.31 25.98
CA LEU A 235 -22.37 1.88 25.70
C LEU A 235 -21.10 1.19 26.21
N GLU A 236 -19.94 1.66 25.77
CA GLU A 236 -18.67 0.95 26.01
C GLU A 236 -17.47 1.92 25.97
N THR A 237 -16.39 1.52 26.66
CA THR A 237 -15.06 2.10 26.49
C THR A 237 -14.11 1.00 26.02
N LYS A 238 -13.35 1.27 24.95
CA LYS A 238 -12.25 0.42 24.52
C LYS A 238 -10.93 1.17 24.58
N LYS A 239 -9.89 0.50 25.03
CA LYS A 239 -8.51 0.99 24.96
C LYS A 239 -7.90 0.60 23.63
N LEU A 240 -6.98 1.41 23.13
CA LEU A 240 -6.15 1.08 21.99
C LEU A 240 -5.38 -0.21 22.30
N ALA A 241 -5.45 -1.18 21.36
CA ALA A 241 -4.81 -2.48 21.49
C ALA A 241 -3.34 -2.45 21.02
#